data_13f38cae61224708a6aa6700f669d219
#
_entry.id   13f38cae61224708a6aa6700f669d219
#
_cell.length_a   1.000
_cell.length_b   1.000
_cell.length_c   1.000
_cell.angle_alpha   90.00
_cell.angle_beta   90.00
_cell.angle_gamma   90.00
#
_symmetry.space_group_name_H-M   'P 1'
#
loop_
_entity.id
_entity.type
_entity.pdbx_description
1 polymer ?
#
loop_
_entity_poly.entity_id
_entity_poly.type
_entity_poly.pdbx_seq_one_letter_code
_entity_poly.pdbx_strand_id
1 'polypeptide(L)' 'MKYNYFDINGSIYRRIANKLHSLAYIFKNNKWIEDDNTYVAAHSEDRYDFVILTQEEAKLRLGVYYE' A
#
# COMPACT_ATOMS: atom_id res chain seq x y z
N MET A 1 -13.05 8.05 -2.19
CA MET A 1 -12.83 6.61 -1.98
C MET A 1 -11.83 6.40 -0.86
N LYS A 2 -12.03 5.38 -0.04
CA LYS A 2 -11.16 5.13 1.11
C LYS A 2 -10.18 4.01 0.80
N TYR A 3 -8.94 4.17 1.24
CA TYR A 3 -7.88 3.18 1.04
C TYR A 3 -7.29 2.72 2.36
N ASN A 4 -6.81 1.49 2.37
CA ASN A 4 -5.90 0.99 3.39
C ASN A 4 -4.48 1.09 2.83
N TYR A 5 -3.53 1.51 3.67
CA TYR A 5 -2.16 1.76 3.27
C TYR A 5 -1.20 0.82 3.98
N PHE A 6 -0.15 0.44 3.27
CA PHE A 6 0.85 -0.50 3.78
C PHE A 6 2.24 -0.05 3.38
N ASP A 7 3.23 -0.43 4.20
CA ASP A 7 4.63 -0.29 3.86
C ASP A 7 5.19 -1.68 3.62
N ILE A 8 5.73 -1.92 2.45
CA ILE A 8 6.40 -3.18 2.12
C ILE A 8 7.81 -2.84 1.68
N ASN A 9 8.79 -3.19 2.54
CA ASN A 9 10.21 -2.92 2.30
C ASN A 9 10.50 -1.44 1.98
N GLY A 10 9.78 -0.54 2.63
CA GLY A 10 9.97 0.91 2.45
C GLY A 10 9.12 1.55 1.36
N SER A 11 8.42 0.77 0.56
CA SER A 11 7.52 1.29 -0.46
C SER A 11 6.09 1.35 0.04
N ILE A 12 5.34 2.36 -0.36
CA ILE A 12 3.95 2.51 0.07
C ILE A 12 3.02 1.84 -0.93
N TYR A 13 2.13 1.01 -0.39
CA TYR A 13 1.09 0.33 -1.15
C TYR A 13 -0.29 0.75 -0.64
N ARG A 14 -1.30 0.67 -1.49
CA ARG A 14 -2.69 0.88 -1.07
C ARG A 14 -3.63 -0.09 -1.75
N ARG A 15 -4.75 -0.38 -1.06
CA ARG A 15 -5.89 -1.13 -1.58
C ARG A 15 -7.16 -0.37 -1.24
N ILE A 16 -8.19 -0.57 -2.04
CA ILE A 16 -9.51 0.00 -1.73
C ILE A 16 -10.04 -0.67 -0.46
N ALA A 17 -10.38 0.15 0.54
CA ALA A 17 -10.90 -0.36 1.80
C ALA A 17 -12.26 -1.03 1.61
N ASN A 18 -12.49 -2.11 2.38
CA ASN A 18 -13.77 -2.84 2.39
C ASN A 18 -14.14 -3.44 1.03
N LYS A 19 -13.17 -3.65 0.15
CA LYS A 19 -13.41 -4.31 -1.13
C LYS A 19 -12.58 -5.61 -1.17
N LEU A 20 -13.27 -6.74 -1.15
CA LEU A 20 -12.63 -8.05 -0.97
C LEU A 20 -11.60 -8.37 -2.06
N HIS A 21 -11.89 -8.03 -3.29
CA HIS A 21 -11.03 -8.35 -4.43
C HIS A 21 -10.27 -7.14 -4.99
N SER A 22 -10.02 -6.14 -4.14
CA SER A 22 -9.23 -5.00 -4.59
C SER A 22 -7.79 -5.43 -4.85
N LEU A 23 -7.24 -4.99 -5.98
CA LEU A 23 -5.82 -5.14 -6.25
C LEU A 23 -5.03 -4.13 -5.42
N ALA A 24 -3.76 -4.47 -5.15
CA ALA A 24 -2.85 -3.56 -4.47
C ALA A 24 -2.08 -2.73 -5.50
N TYR A 25 -1.81 -1.48 -5.14
CA TYR A 25 -1.08 -0.54 -5.99
C TYR A 25 0.11 0.00 -5.22
N ILE A 26 1.26 0.08 -5.86
CA ILE A 26 2.47 0.68 -5.30
C ILE A 26 2.55 2.16 -5.73
N PHE A 27 2.98 3.02 -4.80
CA PHE A 27 3.27 4.41 -5.11
C PHE A 27 4.71 4.54 -5.61
N LYS A 28 4.86 4.89 -6.89
CA LYS A 28 6.16 4.97 -7.53
C LYS A 28 6.15 6.03 -8.61
N ASN A 29 7.20 6.87 -8.65
CA ASN A 29 7.30 7.96 -9.63
C ASN A 29 6.07 8.88 -9.60
N ASN A 30 5.60 9.22 -8.38
CA ASN A 30 4.47 10.10 -8.14
C ASN A 30 3.14 9.60 -8.72
N LYS A 31 2.99 8.29 -8.88
CA LYS A 31 1.74 7.69 -9.35
C LYS A 31 1.53 6.31 -8.76
N TRP A 32 0.30 5.82 -8.85
CA TRP A 32 -0.07 4.50 -8.36
C TRP A 32 -0.03 3.50 -9.51
N ILE A 33 0.74 2.42 -9.32
CA ILE A 33 0.93 1.37 -10.32
C ILE A 33 0.50 0.05 -9.71
N GLU A 34 -0.29 -0.72 -10.43
CA GLU A 34 -0.76 -2.01 -9.93
C GLU A 34 0.44 -2.95 -9.69
N ASP A 35 0.51 -3.51 -8.48
CA ASP A 35 1.55 -4.48 -8.09
C ASP A 35 0.99 -5.42 -7.03
N ASP A 36 -0.09 -6.10 -7.37
CA ASP A 36 -0.73 -7.03 -6.46
C ASP A 36 0.15 -8.24 -6.16
N ASN A 37 1.02 -8.62 -7.08
CA ASN A 37 1.91 -9.77 -6.89
C ASN A 37 2.83 -9.58 -5.68
N THR A 38 3.45 -8.41 -5.52
CA THR A 38 4.31 -8.14 -4.38
C THR A 38 3.50 -8.09 -3.09
N TYR A 39 2.30 -7.50 -3.13
CA TYR A 39 1.43 -7.45 -1.97
C TYR A 39 1.06 -8.86 -1.48
N VAL A 40 0.69 -9.74 -2.39
CA VAL A 40 0.34 -11.13 -2.06
C VAL A 40 1.57 -11.87 -1.52
N ALA A 41 2.72 -11.70 -2.16
CA ALA A 41 3.97 -12.34 -1.70
C ALA A 41 4.35 -11.87 -0.30
N ALA A 42 4.15 -10.60 0.01
CA ALA A 42 4.48 -10.04 1.33
C ALA A 42 3.63 -10.65 2.45
N HIS A 43 2.42 -11.11 2.14
CA HIS A 43 1.58 -11.80 3.11
C HIS A 43 2.00 -13.25 3.37
N SER A 44 2.68 -13.88 2.43
CA SER A 44 2.98 -15.30 2.49
C SER A 44 4.46 -15.63 2.67
N GLU A 45 5.34 -14.65 2.60
CA GLU A 45 6.80 -14.86 2.71
C GLU A 45 7.39 -13.99 3.80
N ASP A 46 8.21 -14.59 4.66
CA ASP A 46 8.81 -13.91 5.82
C ASP A 46 9.91 -12.91 5.44
N ARG A 47 10.37 -12.93 4.20
CA ARG A 47 11.45 -12.05 3.75
C ARG A 47 11.04 -10.59 3.55
N TYR A 48 9.75 -10.30 3.63
CA TYR A 48 9.23 -8.96 3.44
C TYR A 48 8.96 -8.27 4.78
N ASP A 49 9.35 -7.00 4.89
CA ASP A 49 8.95 -6.13 5.99
C ASP A 49 7.58 -5.55 5.64
N PHE A 50 6.53 -6.13 6.20
CA PHE A 50 5.16 -5.72 5.93
C PHE A 50 4.59 -5.00 7.14
N VAL A 51 4.23 -3.73 6.98
CA VAL A 51 3.67 -2.91 8.05
C VAL A 51 2.35 -2.28 7.58
N ILE A 52 1.32 -2.41 8.40
CA ILE A 52 0.06 -1.71 8.15
C ILE A 52 0.21 -0.28 8.64
N LEU A 53 0.01 0.69 7.76
CA LEU A 53 0.10 2.10 8.10
C LEU A 53 -1.24 2.64 8.59
N THR A 54 -1.19 3.51 9.60
CA THR A 54 -2.37 4.29 9.96
C THR A 54 -2.65 5.32 8.88
N GLN A 55 -3.85 5.87 8.87
CA GLN A 55 -4.19 6.95 7.93
C GLN A 55 -3.27 8.15 8.12
N GLU A 56 -2.93 8.48 9.37
CA GLU A 56 -2.03 9.60 9.65
C GLU A 56 -0.62 9.35 9.15
N GLU A 57 -0.11 8.14 9.34
CA GLU A 57 1.23 7.78 8.84
C GLU A 57 1.28 7.86 7.30
N ALA A 58 0.24 7.35 6.64
CA ALA A 58 0.15 7.42 5.19
C ALA A 58 0.09 8.87 4.71
N LYS A 59 -0.69 9.71 5.40
CA LYS A 59 -0.82 11.13 5.08
C LYS A 59 0.52 11.86 5.20
N LEU A 60 1.27 11.59 6.26
CA LEU A 60 2.59 12.19 6.45
C LEU A 60 3.56 11.79 5.35
N ARG A 61 3.52 10.55 4.93
CA ARG A 61 4.45 10.04 3.92
C ARG A 61 4.09 10.41 2.50
N LEU A 62 2.80 10.51 2.19
CA LEU A 62 2.33 10.81 0.84
C LEU A 62 2.11 12.29 0.59
N GLY A 63 1.83 13.07 1.64
CA GLY A 63 1.56 14.50 1.49
C GLY A 63 0.40 14.76 0.54
N VAL A 64 0.66 15.50 -0.54
CA VAL A 64 -0.37 15.87 -1.51
C VAL A 64 -0.95 14.68 -2.28
N TYR A 65 -0.28 13.53 -2.26
CA TYR A 65 -0.75 12.31 -2.93
C TYR A 65 -1.65 11.44 -2.07
N TYR A 66 -1.86 11.83 -0.82
CA TYR A 66 -2.75 11.11 0.08
C TYR A 66 -4.21 11.40 -0.29
N GLU A 67 -5.03 10.35 -0.22
CA GLU A 67 -6.47 10.50 -0.38
C GLU A 67 -7.25 10.17 0.87
#